data_1c3e32a3b066a794cfa080737d1fe4be
#
_entry.id   1c3e32a3b066a794cfa080737d1fe4be
#
_cell.length_a   1.000
_cell.length_b   1.000
_cell.length_c   1.000
_cell.angle_alpha   90.00
_cell.angle_beta   90.00
_cell.angle_gamma   90.00
#
_symmetry.space_group_name_H-M   'P 1'
#
loop_
_entity.id
_entity.type
_entity.pdbx_description
1 polymer ?
#
loop_
_entity_poly.entity_id
_entity_poly.type
_entity_poly.pdbx_seq_one_letter_code
_entity_poly.pdbx_strand_id
1 'polypeptide(L)'
;MKNFLVTGGAGFIGSNFIHYLLDHEPECQIYNLDALTYSGSLENLRDVEKDPRYHFIKGDICDGENDALIFKENRIDTVVHFAAETHVDRSILGPGQFVQTNIVGTYTLLEAARYYYADSKGSFRFHHISTDEVFGTLRPDEPAWTESVAYAPSSPYSASKASSDHLVRSYGHTYGLPFTITNCSNNYGPYQFPEKLIPLIILNALEKKPLPV
;
A
#
# COMPACT_ATOMS: atom_id res chain seq x y z
N MET A 1 19.49 -2.15 13.49
CA MET A 1 19.10 -2.42 12.07
C MET A 1 17.60 -2.61 12.07
N LYS A 2 16.86 -1.95 11.19
CA LYS A 2 15.40 -2.09 11.04
C LYS A 2 15.08 -2.88 9.79
N ASN A 3 14.21 -3.88 9.90
CA ASN A 3 13.79 -4.73 8.80
C ASN A 3 12.38 -4.37 8.35
N PHE A 4 12.27 -3.72 7.21
CA PHE A 4 11.00 -3.29 6.63
C PHE A 4 10.46 -4.32 5.65
N LEU A 5 9.20 -4.72 5.82
CA LEU A 5 8.42 -5.35 4.76
C LEU A 5 7.60 -4.25 4.07
N VAL A 6 7.92 -3.97 2.82
CA VAL A 6 7.18 -3.03 1.97
C VAL A 6 6.36 -3.85 0.99
N THR A 7 5.05 -3.85 1.10
CA THR A 7 4.18 -4.54 0.14
C THR A 7 3.72 -3.57 -0.94
N GLY A 8 3.66 -4.01 -2.19
CA GLY A 8 3.35 -3.11 -3.31
C GLY A 8 4.46 -2.12 -3.64
N GLY A 9 5.71 -2.46 -3.28
CA GLY A 9 6.85 -1.57 -3.44
C GLY A 9 7.33 -1.38 -4.88
N ALA A 10 6.90 -2.20 -5.84
CA ALA A 10 7.16 -1.99 -7.26
C ALA A 10 6.14 -1.03 -7.92
N GLY A 11 5.09 -0.62 -7.20
CA GLY A 11 4.13 0.40 -7.62
C GLY A 11 4.67 1.83 -7.44
N PHE A 12 3.87 2.82 -7.86
CA PHE A 12 4.24 4.24 -7.82
C PHE A 12 4.66 4.74 -6.43
N ILE A 13 3.76 4.67 -5.44
CA ILE A 13 4.04 5.24 -4.11
C ILE A 13 5.08 4.40 -3.37
N GLY A 14 4.96 3.07 -3.46
CA GLY A 14 5.87 2.14 -2.79
C GLY A 14 7.32 2.27 -3.27
N SER A 15 7.56 2.45 -4.58
CA SER A 15 8.91 2.64 -5.11
C SER A 15 9.55 3.95 -4.63
N ASN A 16 8.79 5.05 -4.64
CA ASN A 16 9.27 6.32 -4.06
C ASN A 16 9.60 6.18 -2.57
N PHE A 17 8.79 5.42 -1.82
CA PHE A 17 9.07 5.17 -0.41
C PHE A 17 10.34 4.33 -0.20
N ILE A 18 10.59 3.33 -1.04
CA ILE A 18 11.81 2.52 -1.00
C ILE A 18 13.05 3.40 -1.27
N HIS A 19 13.03 4.24 -2.31
CA HIS A 19 14.10 5.20 -2.56
C HIS A 19 14.34 6.11 -1.35
N TYR A 20 13.28 6.66 -0.79
CA TYR A 20 13.36 7.52 0.39
C TYR A 20 14.01 6.80 1.59
N LEU A 21 13.64 5.55 1.86
CA LEU A 21 14.23 4.77 2.96
C LEU A 21 15.73 4.51 2.73
N LEU A 22 16.11 4.11 1.51
CA LEU A 22 17.52 3.84 1.20
C LEU A 22 18.41 5.08 1.33
N ASP A 23 17.86 6.26 1.04
CA ASP A 23 18.56 7.53 1.15
C ASP A 23 18.67 8.05 2.59
N HIS A 24 17.67 7.77 3.45
CA HIS A 24 17.56 8.42 4.76
C HIS A 24 17.78 7.48 5.95
N GLU A 25 17.64 6.15 5.75
CA GLU A 25 17.80 5.14 6.81
C GLU A 25 18.95 4.18 6.47
N PRO A 26 20.20 4.55 6.76
CA PRO A 26 21.39 3.80 6.32
C PRO A 26 21.49 2.39 6.92
N GLU A 27 20.84 2.13 8.04
CA GLU A 27 20.84 0.85 8.75
C GLU A 27 19.57 0.02 8.54
N CYS A 28 18.80 0.28 7.49
CA CYS A 28 17.61 -0.52 7.18
C CYS A 28 17.93 -1.71 6.26
N GLN A 29 17.07 -2.74 6.32
CA GLN A 29 16.89 -3.76 5.29
C GLN A 29 15.48 -3.64 4.76
N ILE A 30 15.27 -3.73 3.47
CA ILE A 30 13.98 -3.58 2.81
C ILE A 30 13.64 -4.86 2.04
N TYR A 31 12.56 -5.51 2.44
CA TYR A 31 11.98 -6.66 1.77
C TYR A 31 10.75 -6.19 1.02
N ASN A 32 10.84 -6.10 -0.30
CA ASN A 32 9.78 -5.62 -1.17
C ASN A 32 8.95 -6.80 -1.68
N LEU A 33 7.76 -7.01 -1.11
CA LEU A 33 6.80 -8.02 -1.57
C LEU A 33 5.85 -7.39 -2.59
N ASP A 34 5.90 -7.85 -3.84
CA ASP A 34 5.04 -7.35 -4.91
C ASP A 34 4.62 -8.47 -5.86
N ALA A 35 3.34 -8.49 -6.23
CA ALA A 35 2.80 -9.48 -7.15
C ALA A 35 3.11 -9.15 -8.63
N LEU A 36 3.60 -7.93 -8.91
CA LEU A 36 3.84 -7.40 -10.26
C LEU A 36 2.58 -7.49 -11.12
N THR A 37 1.48 -6.97 -10.61
CA THR A 37 0.24 -6.80 -11.36
C THR A 37 0.41 -5.68 -12.40
N TYR A 38 -0.67 -5.19 -12.99
CA TYR A 38 -0.63 -4.26 -14.13
C TYR A 38 0.13 -2.94 -13.89
N SER A 39 0.22 -2.47 -12.66
CA SER A 39 0.87 -1.19 -12.31
C SER A 39 2.21 -1.35 -11.58
N GLY A 40 2.58 -2.57 -11.19
CA GLY A 40 3.87 -2.87 -10.57
C GLY A 40 4.96 -3.09 -11.62
N SER A 41 6.07 -2.37 -11.51
CA SER A 41 7.20 -2.49 -12.43
C SER A 41 8.54 -2.44 -11.70
N LEU A 42 9.40 -3.43 -11.93
CA LEU A 42 10.77 -3.43 -11.39
C LEU A 42 11.65 -2.33 -11.98
N GLU A 43 11.28 -1.77 -13.14
CA GLU A 43 11.98 -0.62 -13.71
C GLU A 43 11.94 0.60 -12.78
N ASN A 44 10.92 0.71 -11.93
CA ASN A 44 10.81 1.77 -10.93
C ASN A 44 11.90 1.70 -9.85
N LEU A 45 12.60 0.55 -9.73
CA LEU A 45 13.60 0.26 -8.70
C LEU A 45 14.93 -0.24 -9.29
N ARG A 46 15.12 -0.04 -10.60
CA ARG A 46 16.29 -0.53 -11.33
C ARG A 46 17.61 0.02 -10.81
N ASP A 47 17.61 1.27 -10.39
CA ASP A 47 18.80 1.97 -9.86
C ASP A 47 19.20 1.48 -8.47
N VAL A 48 18.28 0.89 -7.72
CA VAL A 48 18.50 0.33 -6.38
C VAL A 48 18.51 -1.20 -6.34
N GLU A 49 18.34 -1.89 -7.48
CA GLU A 49 18.24 -3.36 -7.51
C GLU A 49 19.49 -4.07 -6.97
N LYS A 50 20.66 -3.39 -7.00
CA LYS A 50 21.95 -3.92 -6.53
C LYS A 50 22.34 -3.41 -5.15
N ASP A 51 21.52 -2.59 -4.51
CA ASP A 51 21.77 -2.15 -3.12
C ASP A 51 21.66 -3.37 -2.19
N PRO A 52 22.69 -3.70 -1.39
CA PRO A 52 22.68 -4.86 -0.50
C PRO A 52 21.61 -4.80 0.59
N ARG A 53 20.95 -3.68 0.75
CA ARG A 53 19.84 -3.48 1.70
C ARG A 53 18.48 -3.75 1.07
N TYR A 54 18.39 -3.87 -0.25
CA TYR A 54 17.15 -4.06 -0.98
C TYR A 54 16.98 -5.53 -1.43
N HIS A 55 15.85 -6.14 -1.11
CA HIS A 55 15.51 -7.51 -1.44
C HIS A 55 14.12 -7.57 -2.07
N PHE A 56 14.05 -7.99 -3.33
CA PHE A 56 12.77 -8.19 -4.00
C PHE A 56 12.23 -9.60 -3.78
N ILE A 57 10.96 -9.70 -3.41
CA ILE A 57 10.21 -10.95 -3.24
C ILE A 57 8.98 -10.88 -4.14
N LYS A 58 8.90 -11.76 -5.15
CA LYS A 58 7.68 -11.89 -5.95
C LYS A 58 6.66 -12.72 -5.20
N GLY A 59 5.50 -12.14 -4.89
CA GLY A 59 4.44 -12.85 -4.18
C GLY A 59 3.18 -12.00 -4.02
N ASP A 60 2.10 -12.66 -3.63
CA ASP A 60 0.79 -12.04 -3.39
C ASP A 60 0.53 -12.00 -1.88
N ILE A 61 0.05 -10.87 -1.37
CA ILE A 61 -0.35 -10.69 0.03
C ILE A 61 -1.54 -11.58 0.45
N CYS A 62 -2.16 -12.27 -0.48
CA CYS A 62 -3.18 -13.29 -0.21
C CYS A 62 -2.57 -14.68 0.10
N ASP A 63 -1.25 -14.86 -0.02
CA ASP A 63 -0.54 -16.09 0.29
C ASP A 63 -0.01 -16.07 1.73
N GLY A 64 -0.83 -16.52 2.66
CA GLY A 64 -0.50 -16.48 4.10
C GLY A 64 0.67 -17.37 4.50
N GLU A 65 0.96 -18.45 3.78
CA GLU A 65 2.13 -19.30 4.05
C GLU A 65 3.41 -18.54 3.68
N ASN A 66 3.44 -17.92 2.52
CA ASN A 66 4.55 -17.09 2.08
C ASN A 66 4.76 -15.88 2.99
N ASP A 67 3.68 -15.18 3.36
CA ASP A 67 3.75 -14.04 4.29
C ASP A 67 4.38 -14.45 5.63
N ALA A 68 3.92 -15.56 6.22
CA ALA A 68 4.46 -16.07 7.49
C ALA A 68 5.96 -16.41 7.41
N LEU A 69 6.40 -16.99 6.28
CA LEU A 69 7.81 -17.26 6.03
C LEU A 69 8.63 -15.97 5.94
N ILE A 70 8.15 -14.97 5.19
CA ILE A 70 8.81 -13.66 5.05
C ILE A 70 9.03 -13.02 6.42
N PHE A 71 8.00 -12.97 7.27
CA PHE A 71 8.11 -12.39 8.61
C PHE A 71 9.18 -13.08 9.45
N LYS A 72 9.17 -14.42 9.46
CA LYS A 72 10.05 -15.23 10.29
C LYS A 72 11.51 -15.20 9.83
N GLU A 73 11.75 -15.40 8.53
CA GLU A 73 13.10 -15.52 7.97
C GLU A 73 13.83 -14.17 8.01
N ASN A 74 13.10 -13.08 7.78
CA ASN A 74 13.68 -11.75 7.66
C ASN A 74 13.54 -10.91 8.94
N ARG A 75 12.97 -11.46 10.01
CA ARG A 75 12.80 -10.78 11.30
C ARG A 75 12.18 -9.39 11.15
N ILE A 76 11.06 -9.31 10.43
CA ILE A 76 10.39 -8.05 10.12
C ILE A 76 9.96 -7.34 11.39
N ASP A 77 10.34 -6.07 11.54
CA ASP A 77 9.91 -5.23 12.65
C ASP A 77 8.94 -4.12 12.22
N THR A 78 8.92 -3.79 10.93
CA THR A 78 8.03 -2.75 10.40
C THR A 78 7.41 -3.20 9.07
N VAL A 79 6.09 -3.21 9.00
CA VAL A 79 5.36 -3.38 7.74
C VAL A 79 4.90 -2.02 7.24
N VAL A 80 5.11 -1.73 5.95
CA VAL A 80 4.50 -0.59 5.27
C VAL A 80 3.68 -1.13 4.09
N HIS A 81 2.37 -1.11 4.26
CA HIS A 81 1.44 -1.82 3.41
C HIS A 81 0.86 -0.91 2.33
N PHE A 82 1.49 -0.91 1.13
CA PHE A 82 1.01 -0.18 -0.06
C PHE A 82 0.21 -1.08 -1.01
N ALA A 83 0.40 -2.40 -0.98
CA ALA A 83 -0.25 -3.31 -1.93
C ALA A 83 -1.78 -3.16 -1.89
N ALA A 84 -2.35 -2.77 -3.01
CA ALA A 84 -3.80 -2.58 -3.18
C ALA A 84 -4.16 -2.47 -4.66
N GLU A 85 -5.38 -2.87 -5.01
CA GLU A 85 -6.05 -2.43 -6.23
C GLU A 85 -6.59 -1.01 -6.01
N THR A 86 -6.33 -0.06 -6.94
CA THR A 86 -6.53 1.38 -6.68
C THR A 86 -7.33 2.13 -7.74
N HIS A 87 -7.71 1.51 -8.86
CA HIS A 87 -8.38 2.20 -9.95
C HIS A 87 -9.90 2.19 -9.76
N VAL A 88 -10.50 3.35 -9.46
CA VAL A 88 -11.94 3.47 -9.13
C VAL A 88 -12.83 2.89 -10.24
N ASP A 89 -12.62 3.27 -11.52
CA ASP A 89 -13.45 2.79 -12.62
C ASP A 89 -13.35 1.26 -12.78
N ARG A 90 -12.17 0.68 -12.61
CA ARG A 90 -12.01 -0.78 -12.60
C ARG A 90 -12.76 -1.43 -11.45
N SER A 91 -12.85 -0.76 -10.30
CA SER A 91 -13.62 -1.28 -9.16
C SER A 91 -15.12 -1.36 -9.44
N ILE A 92 -15.64 -0.45 -10.28
CA ILE A 92 -17.03 -0.46 -10.70
C ILE A 92 -17.30 -1.61 -11.68
N LEU A 93 -16.37 -1.87 -12.61
CA LEU A 93 -16.49 -2.92 -13.61
C LEU A 93 -16.24 -4.33 -13.05
N GLY A 94 -15.35 -4.47 -12.06
CA GLY A 94 -14.93 -5.75 -11.50
C GLY A 94 -14.57 -5.66 -10.01
N PRO A 95 -15.54 -5.50 -9.10
CA PRO A 95 -15.26 -5.25 -7.67
C PRO A 95 -14.60 -6.44 -6.95
N GLY A 96 -14.74 -7.65 -7.48
CA GLY A 96 -14.23 -8.87 -6.85
C GLY A 96 -12.71 -8.83 -6.59
N GLN A 97 -11.93 -8.28 -7.53
CA GLN A 97 -10.48 -8.14 -7.36
C GLN A 97 -10.12 -7.20 -6.20
N PHE A 98 -10.90 -6.13 -6.01
CA PHE A 98 -10.72 -5.19 -4.91
C PHE A 98 -11.04 -5.82 -3.55
N VAL A 99 -12.08 -6.63 -3.48
CA VAL A 99 -12.39 -7.43 -2.28
C VAL A 99 -11.25 -8.39 -1.97
N GLN A 100 -10.78 -9.14 -2.98
CA GLN A 100 -9.72 -10.12 -2.81
C GLN A 100 -8.42 -9.46 -2.36
N THR A 101 -7.92 -8.47 -3.08
CA THR A 101 -6.63 -7.85 -2.77
C THR A 101 -6.71 -6.97 -1.52
N ASN A 102 -7.67 -6.03 -1.48
CA ASN A 102 -7.66 -5.00 -0.44
C ASN A 102 -8.21 -5.50 0.89
N ILE A 103 -9.18 -6.43 0.89
CA ILE A 103 -9.78 -6.94 2.12
C ILE A 103 -9.13 -8.26 2.52
N VAL A 104 -9.21 -9.29 1.65
CA VAL A 104 -8.68 -10.62 1.98
C VAL A 104 -7.15 -10.58 2.10
N GLY A 105 -6.44 -9.91 1.17
CA GLY A 105 -5.00 -9.77 1.25
C GLY A 105 -4.54 -9.02 2.50
N THR A 106 -5.19 -7.89 2.85
CA THR A 106 -4.89 -7.20 4.11
C THR A 106 -5.15 -8.07 5.33
N TYR A 107 -6.26 -8.82 5.35
CA TYR A 107 -6.55 -9.77 6.41
C TYR A 107 -5.46 -10.84 6.54
N THR A 108 -5.05 -11.44 5.44
CA THR A 108 -4.02 -12.49 5.41
C THR A 108 -2.68 -11.98 5.94
N LEU A 109 -2.26 -10.80 5.49
CA LEU A 109 -1.03 -10.15 5.95
C LEU A 109 -1.11 -9.80 7.46
N LEU A 110 -2.27 -9.35 7.94
CA LEU A 110 -2.50 -9.06 9.37
C LEU A 110 -2.44 -10.33 10.23
N GLU A 111 -2.95 -11.47 9.74
CA GLU A 111 -2.83 -12.75 10.45
C GLU A 111 -1.37 -13.17 10.58
N ALA A 112 -0.59 -13.12 9.49
CA ALA A 112 0.84 -13.41 9.54
C ALA A 112 1.57 -12.47 10.53
N ALA A 113 1.29 -11.16 10.46
CA ALA A 113 1.86 -10.16 11.37
C ALA A 113 1.49 -10.41 12.84
N ARG A 114 0.24 -10.76 13.12
CA ARG A 114 -0.26 -11.02 14.48
C ARG A 114 0.44 -12.21 15.11
N TYR A 115 0.52 -13.34 14.41
CA TYR A 115 1.20 -14.53 14.92
C TYR A 115 2.68 -14.27 15.15
N TYR A 116 3.34 -13.64 14.18
CA TYR A 116 4.75 -13.28 14.32
C TYR A 116 5.00 -12.34 15.50
N TYR A 117 4.19 -11.30 15.68
CA TYR A 117 4.32 -10.35 16.79
C TYR A 117 4.13 -11.02 18.16
N ALA A 118 3.16 -11.91 18.28
CA ALA A 118 2.93 -12.66 19.54
C ALA A 118 4.15 -13.48 19.96
N ASP A 119 4.87 -14.06 19.00
CA ASP A 119 6.04 -14.90 19.25
C ASP A 119 7.33 -14.08 19.45
N SER A 120 7.51 -12.99 18.69
CA SER A 120 8.75 -12.22 18.65
C SER A 120 8.98 -11.37 19.89
N LYS A 121 7.91 -10.89 20.54
CA LYS A 121 7.92 -9.95 21.70
C LYS A 121 8.80 -8.72 21.49
N GLY A 122 9.16 -8.43 20.21
CA GLY A 122 10.02 -7.33 19.81
C GLY A 122 9.26 -6.02 19.55
N SER A 123 10.01 -5.00 19.14
CA SER A 123 9.40 -3.78 18.60
C SER A 123 8.79 -4.11 17.25
N PHE A 124 7.52 -3.83 17.04
CA PHE A 124 6.81 -4.08 15.80
C PHE A 124 5.87 -2.92 15.45
N ARG A 125 5.69 -2.65 14.15
CA ARG A 125 4.72 -1.68 13.66
C ARG A 125 4.11 -2.12 12.34
N PHE A 126 2.79 -2.10 12.26
CA PHE A 126 2.05 -2.25 11.00
C PHE A 126 1.55 -0.88 10.54
N HIS A 127 2.13 -0.34 9.48
CA HIS A 127 1.70 0.92 8.88
C HIS A 127 0.88 0.66 7.62
N HIS A 128 -0.41 1.01 7.68
CA HIS A 128 -1.35 0.82 6.58
C HIS A 128 -1.54 2.12 5.80
N ILE A 129 -1.35 2.05 4.48
CA ILE A 129 -1.58 3.19 3.59
C ILE A 129 -3.00 3.10 3.05
N SER A 130 -3.84 4.03 3.45
CA SER A 130 -5.22 4.18 3.04
C SER A 130 -5.42 5.44 2.17
N THR A 131 -6.63 5.88 2.00
CA THR A 131 -7.04 6.98 1.14
C THR A 131 -8.05 7.87 1.86
N ASP A 132 -8.10 9.15 1.50
CA ASP A 132 -9.15 10.08 1.93
C ASP A 132 -10.54 9.73 1.34
N GLU A 133 -10.59 8.94 0.25
CA GLU A 133 -11.86 8.50 -0.35
C GLU A 133 -12.73 7.64 0.60
N VAL A 134 -12.17 7.14 1.71
CA VAL A 134 -12.95 6.44 2.75
C VAL A 134 -13.93 7.38 3.47
N PHE A 135 -13.68 8.69 3.45
CA PHE A 135 -14.56 9.70 4.05
C PHE A 135 -15.72 10.12 3.14
N GLY A 136 -15.68 9.75 1.85
CA GLY A 136 -16.75 10.01 0.88
C GLY A 136 -16.52 11.25 0.03
N THR A 137 -17.55 12.09 -0.14
CA THR A 137 -17.49 13.29 -0.98
C THR A 137 -17.50 14.54 -0.12
N LEU A 138 -16.51 15.41 -0.30
CA LEU A 138 -16.45 16.73 0.34
C LEU A 138 -17.09 17.78 -0.57
N ARG A 139 -18.01 18.56 -0.06
CA ARG A 139 -18.59 19.70 -0.79
C ARG A 139 -17.68 20.92 -0.66
N PRO A 140 -17.72 21.86 -1.64
CA PRO A 140 -16.85 23.04 -1.62
C PRO A 140 -17.03 23.96 -0.40
N ASP A 141 -18.20 23.91 0.24
CA ASP A 141 -18.57 24.72 1.41
C ASP A 141 -18.40 23.99 2.75
N GLU A 142 -17.97 22.73 2.74
CA GLU A 142 -17.71 21.93 3.94
C GLU A 142 -16.27 22.10 4.42
N PRO A 143 -16.05 22.00 5.74
CA PRO A 143 -14.68 22.03 6.29
C PRO A 143 -13.89 20.80 5.85
N ALA A 144 -12.56 20.91 5.78
CA ALA A 144 -11.69 19.80 5.51
C ALA A 144 -11.90 18.64 6.51
N TRP A 145 -11.80 17.40 6.01
CA TRP A 145 -11.89 16.23 6.87
C TRP A 145 -10.75 16.16 7.89
N THR A 146 -11.07 15.56 9.01
CA THR A 146 -10.11 15.16 10.05
C THR A 146 -10.24 13.66 10.28
N GLU A 147 -9.33 13.07 11.03
CA GLU A 147 -9.31 11.64 11.36
C GLU A 147 -10.52 11.19 12.21
N SER A 148 -11.32 12.15 12.74
CA SER A 148 -12.52 11.88 13.52
C SER A 148 -13.81 11.81 12.69
N VAL A 149 -13.74 12.15 11.39
CA VAL A 149 -14.90 12.09 10.50
C VAL A 149 -15.30 10.63 10.25
N ALA A 150 -16.61 10.37 10.27
CA ALA A 150 -17.14 9.04 9.99
C ALA A 150 -16.88 8.63 8.53
N TYR A 151 -16.53 7.37 8.30
CA TYR A 151 -16.34 6.83 6.96
C TYR A 151 -17.67 6.74 6.21
N ALA A 152 -17.68 7.21 4.96
CA ALA A 152 -18.83 7.20 4.06
C ALA A 152 -18.41 6.86 2.62
N PRO A 153 -17.72 5.72 2.38
CA PRO A 153 -17.16 5.37 1.08
C PRO A 153 -18.26 5.25 0.01
N SER A 154 -17.99 5.78 -1.20
CA SER A 154 -18.97 5.87 -2.28
C SER A 154 -18.67 5.00 -3.50
N SER A 155 -17.54 4.28 -3.51
CA SER A 155 -17.14 3.36 -4.59
C SER A 155 -16.74 1.99 -4.03
N PRO A 156 -16.73 0.91 -4.85
CA PRO A 156 -16.20 -0.39 -4.42
C PRO A 156 -14.74 -0.32 -3.97
N TYR A 157 -13.92 0.51 -4.62
CA TYR A 157 -12.55 0.78 -4.18
C TYR A 157 -12.52 1.40 -2.78
N SER A 158 -13.18 2.54 -2.57
CA SER A 158 -13.16 3.22 -1.27
C SER A 158 -13.79 2.37 -0.18
N ALA A 159 -14.83 1.57 -0.49
CA ALA A 159 -15.43 0.62 0.44
C ALA A 159 -14.44 -0.50 0.83
N SER A 160 -13.66 -1.01 -0.13
CA SER A 160 -12.63 -2.02 0.16
C SER A 160 -11.50 -1.46 1.04
N LYS A 161 -11.09 -0.20 0.80
CA LYS A 161 -10.09 0.49 1.65
C LYS A 161 -10.63 0.78 3.05
N ALA A 162 -11.88 1.26 3.17
CA ALA A 162 -12.52 1.44 4.47
C ALA A 162 -12.60 0.11 5.26
N SER A 163 -12.91 -0.99 4.57
CA SER A 163 -12.94 -2.33 5.19
C SER A 163 -11.55 -2.74 5.70
N SER A 164 -10.49 -2.54 4.92
CA SER A 164 -9.12 -2.84 5.36
C SER A 164 -8.68 -1.96 6.53
N ASP A 165 -9.04 -0.67 6.55
CA ASP A 165 -8.80 0.23 7.70
C ASP A 165 -9.46 -0.30 8.97
N HIS A 166 -10.71 -0.78 8.87
CA HIS A 166 -11.43 -1.36 10.02
C HIS A 166 -10.79 -2.67 10.47
N LEU A 167 -10.29 -3.52 9.56
CA LEU A 167 -9.53 -4.72 9.93
C LEU A 167 -8.27 -4.34 10.70
N VAL A 168 -7.46 -3.40 10.21
CA VAL A 168 -6.23 -2.96 10.90
C VAL A 168 -6.54 -2.42 12.29
N ARG A 169 -7.57 -1.58 12.44
CA ARG A 169 -8.02 -1.06 13.74
C ARG A 169 -8.48 -2.19 14.67
N SER A 170 -9.25 -3.15 14.17
CA SER A 170 -9.73 -4.27 14.96
C SER A 170 -8.60 -5.15 15.48
N TYR A 171 -7.56 -5.40 14.67
CA TYR A 171 -6.37 -6.15 15.08
C TYR A 171 -5.58 -5.43 16.18
N GLY A 172 -5.47 -4.09 16.07
CA GLY A 172 -4.87 -3.28 17.13
C GLY A 172 -5.63 -3.37 18.43
N HIS A 173 -6.95 -3.21 18.38
CA HIS A 173 -7.79 -3.22 19.59
C HIS A 173 -7.95 -4.62 20.21
N THR A 174 -8.09 -5.66 19.38
CA THR A 174 -8.37 -7.02 19.86
C THR A 174 -7.10 -7.77 20.25
N TYR A 175 -6.05 -7.66 19.48
CA TYR A 175 -4.82 -8.43 19.65
C TYR A 175 -3.62 -7.60 20.12
N GLY A 176 -3.79 -6.28 20.27
CA GLY A 176 -2.70 -5.38 20.67
C GLY A 176 -1.62 -5.20 19.60
N LEU A 177 -1.90 -5.50 18.32
CA LEU A 177 -0.96 -5.31 17.23
C LEU A 177 -0.66 -3.80 17.06
N PRO A 178 0.58 -3.33 17.22
CA PRO A 178 0.89 -1.91 17.05
C PRO A 178 0.68 -1.48 15.61
N PHE A 179 -0.17 -0.49 15.39
CA PHE A 179 -0.49 -0.02 14.04
C PHE A 179 -0.52 1.50 13.92
N THR A 180 -0.44 1.96 12.68
CA THR A 180 -0.76 3.32 12.24
C THR A 180 -1.46 3.26 10.89
N ILE A 181 -2.33 4.23 10.60
CA ILE A 181 -3.03 4.35 9.31
C ILE A 181 -2.80 5.77 8.78
N THR A 182 -2.54 5.88 7.49
CA THR A 182 -2.45 7.16 6.78
C THR A 182 -3.53 7.23 5.72
N ASN A 183 -4.36 8.27 5.74
CA ASN A 183 -5.37 8.52 4.72
C ASN A 183 -4.83 9.59 3.76
N CYS A 184 -4.18 9.17 2.69
CA CYS A 184 -3.59 10.08 1.71
C CYS A 184 -4.66 10.66 0.80
N SER A 185 -4.54 11.95 0.46
CA SER A 185 -5.21 12.52 -0.72
C SER A 185 -4.46 12.15 -2.00
N ASN A 186 -4.83 12.77 -3.14
CA ASN A 186 -4.23 12.43 -4.43
C ASN A 186 -2.71 12.67 -4.45
N ASN A 187 -1.98 11.61 -4.78
CA ASN A 187 -0.53 11.66 -4.97
C ASN A 187 -0.21 11.80 -6.46
N TYR A 188 0.91 12.47 -6.77
CA TYR A 188 1.48 12.55 -8.12
C TYR A 188 3.00 12.63 -8.03
N GLY A 189 3.69 12.17 -9.06
CA GLY A 189 5.15 12.19 -9.08
C GLY A 189 5.79 11.16 -10.00
N PRO A 190 7.12 10.97 -9.90
CA PRO A 190 7.86 9.95 -10.64
C PRO A 190 7.27 8.55 -10.46
N TYR A 191 7.36 7.71 -11.48
CA TYR A 191 6.89 6.32 -11.50
C TYR A 191 5.35 6.16 -11.47
N GLN A 192 4.58 7.26 -11.50
CA GLN A 192 3.11 7.15 -11.55
C GLN A 192 2.66 6.50 -12.85
N PHE A 193 1.86 5.43 -12.73
CA PHE A 193 1.36 4.69 -13.89
C PHE A 193 0.47 5.57 -14.77
N PRO A 194 0.62 5.53 -16.11
CA PRO A 194 0.03 6.49 -17.04
C PRO A 194 -1.47 6.29 -17.33
N GLU A 195 -2.21 5.70 -16.42
CA GLU A 195 -3.68 5.68 -16.41
C GLU A 195 -4.29 6.83 -15.60
N LYS A 196 -3.49 7.50 -14.77
CA LYS A 196 -3.93 8.61 -13.92
C LYS A 196 -3.80 9.95 -14.67
N LEU A 197 -4.62 10.92 -14.24
CA LEU A 197 -4.83 12.19 -14.96
C LEU A 197 -3.52 12.90 -15.36
N ILE A 198 -2.62 13.14 -14.40
CA ILE A 198 -1.41 13.93 -14.65
C ILE A 198 -0.47 13.25 -15.66
N PRO A 199 -0.02 11.99 -15.46
CA PRO A 199 0.86 11.34 -16.43
C PRO A 199 0.16 11.11 -17.78
N LEU A 200 -1.14 10.85 -17.80
CA LEU A 200 -1.91 10.70 -19.05
C LEU A 200 -1.96 12.01 -19.85
N ILE A 201 -2.20 13.15 -19.19
CA ILE A 201 -2.18 14.47 -19.84
C ILE A 201 -0.77 14.76 -20.42
N ILE A 202 0.29 14.49 -19.65
CA ILE A 202 1.67 14.70 -20.11
C ILE A 202 1.95 13.87 -21.36
N LEU A 203 1.64 12.58 -21.35
CA LEU A 203 1.86 11.70 -22.50
C LEU A 203 1.05 12.14 -23.71
N ASN A 204 -0.24 12.42 -23.55
CA ASN A 204 -1.09 12.87 -24.65
C ASN A 204 -0.59 14.20 -25.24
N ALA A 205 -0.16 15.14 -24.40
CA ALA A 205 0.41 16.41 -24.87
C ALA A 205 1.69 16.20 -25.69
N LEU A 206 2.60 15.33 -25.23
CA LEU A 206 3.83 15.00 -25.97
C LEU A 206 3.53 14.31 -27.31
N GLU A 207 2.52 13.44 -27.35
CA GLU A 207 2.10 12.71 -28.55
C GLU A 207 1.10 13.51 -29.44
N LYS A 208 0.77 14.74 -29.05
CA LYS A 208 -0.23 15.61 -29.73
C LYS A 208 -1.61 14.97 -29.86
N LYS A 209 -1.99 14.15 -28.87
CA LYS A 209 -3.32 13.54 -28.76
C LYS A 209 -4.28 14.47 -28.00
N PRO A 210 -5.61 14.27 -28.16
CA PRO A 210 -6.61 14.98 -27.35
C PRO A 210 -6.38 14.76 -25.86
N LEU A 211 -6.54 15.83 -25.06
CA LEU A 211 -6.44 15.74 -23.61
C LEU A 211 -7.79 15.33 -23.03
N PRO A 212 -7.83 14.36 -22.11
CA PRO A 212 -9.04 14.00 -21.38
C PRO A 212 -9.34 15.12 -20.37
N VAL A 213 -10.33 15.93 -20.66
CA VAL A 213 -10.81 17.01 -19.77
C VAL A 213 -12.25 16.70 -19.38
#